data_6e886a97c011d660ab44d720ff08ce1d
#
_entry.id   6e886a97c011d660ab44d720ff08ce1d
#
_cell.length_a   1.000
_cell.length_b   1.000
_cell.length_c   1.000
_cell.angle_alpha   90.00
_cell.angle_beta   90.00
_cell.angle_gamma   90.00
#
_symmetry.space_group_name_H-M   'P 1'
#
loop_
_entity.id
_entity.type
_entity.pdbx_description
1 polymer ?
#
loop_
_entity_poly.entity_id
_entity_poly.type
_entity_poly.pdbx_seq_one_letter_code
_entity_poly.pdbx_strand_id
1 'polypeptide(L)'
;IRAGHAIARTEAKAVQHDLEAARLSIVAQAVRLWVQWSEALIQRRLASESVLLLEQILSQSEVRFGAGRGRALDVRLAKANLSEAKSTVVQWRVRSEKLARSMELLAGRNPSEAKVEIIEFARLPTPPPSIPAGIPAELLTRRPDITAGLVRVYAANLSVAEMQAGLLPRVGLTASGGTSSDELKGLLTGDSLIWAIGGSLSQTILFPDEQQAQLNSRNLKAEEAVLNYRQKIMTALHEVEIGLNAGQLLRDQRKHNEVTV
;
A
#
# COMPACT_ATOMS: atom_id res chain seq x y z
N ILE A 1 -18.12 -29.39 -4.45
CA ILE A 1 -16.66 -29.54 -4.36
C ILE A 1 -15.95 -28.76 -5.48
N ARG A 2 -16.31 -28.94 -6.77
CA ARG A 2 -15.62 -28.22 -7.89
C ARG A 2 -15.79 -26.71 -7.84
N ALA A 3 -16.99 -26.22 -7.52
CA ALA A 3 -17.26 -24.79 -7.45
C ALA A 3 -16.51 -24.12 -6.30
N GLY A 4 -16.54 -24.68 -5.08
CA GLY A 4 -15.78 -24.16 -3.95
C GLY A 4 -14.27 -24.12 -4.19
N HIS A 5 -13.72 -25.15 -4.87
CA HIS A 5 -12.31 -25.15 -5.28
C HIS A 5 -12.01 -24.03 -6.31
N ALA A 6 -12.92 -23.79 -7.26
CA ALA A 6 -12.76 -22.71 -8.24
C ALA A 6 -12.78 -21.33 -7.57
N ILE A 7 -13.67 -21.11 -6.59
CA ILE A 7 -13.74 -19.86 -5.81
C ILE A 7 -12.42 -19.66 -5.05
N ALA A 8 -11.99 -20.65 -4.27
CA ALA A 8 -10.76 -20.57 -3.48
C ALA A 8 -9.51 -20.29 -4.36
N ARG A 9 -9.43 -20.93 -5.54
CA ARG A 9 -8.35 -20.69 -6.51
C ARG A 9 -8.40 -19.26 -7.07
N THR A 10 -9.60 -18.74 -7.32
CA THR A 10 -9.78 -17.37 -7.84
C THR A 10 -9.43 -16.35 -6.75
N GLU A 11 -9.84 -16.56 -5.51
CA GLU A 11 -9.45 -15.71 -4.39
C GLU A 11 -7.94 -15.72 -4.14
N ALA A 12 -7.28 -16.87 -4.23
CA ALA A 12 -5.83 -16.97 -4.12
C ALA A 12 -5.12 -16.13 -5.18
N LYS A 13 -5.64 -16.09 -6.43
CA LYS A 13 -5.12 -15.19 -7.48
C LYS A 13 -5.33 -13.71 -7.13
N ALA A 14 -6.49 -13.34 -6.56
CA ALA A 14 -6.72 -11.97 -6.12
C ALA A 14 -5.71 -11.53 -5.06
N VAL A 15 -5.44 -12.39 -4.06
CA VAL A 15 -4.44 -12.15 -3.02
C VAL A 15 -3.01 -12.05 -3.60
N GLN A 16 -2.69 -12.82 -4.64
CA GLN A 16 -1.42 -12.69 -5.34
C GLN A 16 -1.25 -11.30 -5.97
N HIS A 17 -2.29 -10.78 -6.62
CA HIS A 17 -2.26 -9.41 -7.15
C HIS A 17 -2.25 -8.34 -6.05
N ASP A 18 -2.90 -8.58 -4.90
CA ASP A 18 -2.77 -7.69 -3.74
C ASP A 18 -1.33 -7.64 -3.21
N LEU A 19 -0.63 -8.77 -3.20
CA LEU A 19 0.79 -8.80 -2.81
C LEU A 19 1.65 -7.96 -3.77
N GLU A 20 1.38 -8.03 -5.07
CA GLU A 20 2.07 -7.19 -6.07
C GLU A 20 1.76 -5.71 -5.86
N ALA A 21 0.49 -5.36 -5.60
CA ALA A 21 0.08 -3.99 -5.27
C ALA A 21 0.75 -3.47 -4.00
N ALA A 22 0.80 -4.31 -2.95
CA ALA A 22 1.47 -3.96 -1.70
C ALA A 22 2.97 -3.73 -1.89
N ARG A 23 3.65 -4.57 -2.67
CA ARG A 23 5.08 -4.38 -3.02
C ARG A 23 5.30 -3.04 -3.74
N LEU A 24 4.48 -2.73 -4.72
CA LEU A 24 4.56 -1.46 -5.45
C LEU A 24 4.35 -0.25 -4.51
N SER A 25 3.37 -0.34 -3.62
CA SER A 25 3.08 0.69 -2.62
C SER A 25 4.25 0.90 -1.66
N ILE A 26 4.88 -0.18 -1.17
CA ILE A 26 6.04 -0.11 -0.28
C ILE A 26 7.23 0.55 -1.00
N VAL A 27 7.50 0.17 -2.26
CA VAL A 27 8.58 0.79 -3.05
C VAL A 27 8.32 2.27 -3.26
N ALA A 28 7.10 2.66 -3.64
CA ALA A 28 6.73 4.06 -3.82
C ALA A 28 6.87 4.86 -2.51
N GLN A 29 6.49 4.26 -1.37
CA GLN A 29 6.66 4.87 -0.06
C GLN A 29 8.13 5.03 0.34
N ALA A 30 8.96 4.03 0.05
CA ALA A 30 10.41 4.09 0.31
C ALA A 30 11.08 5.22 -0.49
N VAL A 31 10.76 5.34 -1.78
CA VAL A 31 11.28 6.43 -2.64
C VAL A 31 10.83 7.79 -2.11
N ARG A 32 9.57 7.94 -1.74
CA ARG A 32 9.04 9.19 -1.17
C ARG A 32 9.75 9.57 0.12
N LEU A 33 9.90 8.63 1.05
CA LEU A 33 10.60 8.86 2.31
C LEU A 33 12.07 9.23 2.07
N TRP A 34 12.74 8.57 1.13
CA TRP A 34 14.12 8.86 0.78
C TRP A 34 14.29 10.28 0.22
N VAL A 35 13.41 10.71 -0.69
CA VAL A 35 13.44 12.08 -1.24
C VAL A 35 13.21 13.12 -0.15
N GLN A 36 12.21 12.92 0.71
CA GLN A 36 11.90 13.82 1.83
C GLN A 36 13.05 13.88 2.85
N TRP A 37 13.69 12.76 3.11
CA TRP A 37 14.85 12.72 4.00
C TRP A 37 16.06 13.46 3.40
N SER A 38 16.34 13.25 2.11
CA SER A 38 17.38 13.98 1.38
C SER A 38 17.13 15.49 1.41
N GLU A 39 15.88 15.91 1.17
CA GLU A 39 15.46 17.31 1.31
C GLU A 39 15.75 17.83 2.72
N ALA A 40 15.32 17.14 3.77
CA ALA A 40 15.50 17.55 5.15
C ALA A 40 16.98 17.71 5.55
N LEU A 41 17.87 16.86 5.02
CA LEU A 41 19.32 16.97 5.22
C LEU A 41 19.89 18.22 4.54
N ILE A 42 19.48 18.50 3.31
CA ILE A 42 19.91 19.69 2.57
C ILE A 42 19.44 20.95 3.29
N GLN A 43 18.18 21.01 3.68
CA GLN A 43 17.61 22.16 4.41
C GLN A 43 18.29 22.37 5.76
N ARG A 44 18.64 21.30 6.47
CA ARG A 44 19.42 21.41 7.71
C ARG A 44 20.80 22.02 7.47
N ARG A 45 21.50 21.63 6.39
CA ARG A 45 22.79 22.20 6.02
C ARG A 45 22.64 23.69 5.71
N LEU A 46 21.70 24.08 4.86
CA LEU A 46 21.44 25.49 4.52
C LEU A 46 21.08 26.32 5.75
N ALA A 47 20.26 25.78 6.64
CA ALA A 47 19.93 26.45 7.91
C ALA A 47 21.19 26.64 8.79
N SER A 48 22.10 25.66 8.82
CA SER A 48 23.36 25.77 9.57
C SER A 48 24.29 26.81 8.97
N GLU A 49 24.39 26.89 7.64
CA GLU A 49 25.13 27.94 6.94
C GLU A 49 24.56 29.33 7.23
N SER A 50 23.22 29.45 7.26
CA SER A 50 22.53 30.70 7.65
C SER A 50 22.86 31.12 9.09
N VAL A 51 22.98 30.17 10.02
CA VAL A 51 23.41 30.47 11.39
C VAL A 51 24.80 31.11 11.42
N LEU A 52 25.77 30.57 10.66
CA LEU A 52 27.13 31.10 10.59
C LEU A 52 27.15 32.54 10.06
N LEU A 53 26.34 32.82 9.02
CA LEU A 53 26.23 34.20 8.48
C LEU A 53 25.60 35.17 9.48
N LEU A 54 24.55 34.75 10.20
CA LEU A 54 23.89 35.56 11.22
C LEU A 54 24.75 35.79 12.47
N GLU A 55 25.63 34.85 12.82
CA GLU A 55 26.63 35.04 13.86
C GLU A 55 27.64 36.13 13.47
N GLN A 56 28.09 36.16 12.22
CA GLN A 56 28.94 37.25 11.70
C GLN A 56 28.23 38.61 11.71
N ILE A 57 26.95 38.66 11.28
CA ILE A 57 26.14 39.89 11.29
C ILE A 57 25.96 40.41 12.73
N LEU A 58 25.69 39.52 13.68
CA LEU A 58 25.57 39.88 15.11
C LEU A 58 26.88 40.47 15.62
N SER A 59 28.02 39.79 15.39
CA SER A 59 29.33 40.25 15.78
C SER A 59 29.63 41.66 15.22
N GLN A 60 29.39 41.89 13.92
CA GLN A 60 29.55 43.21 13.30
C GLN A 60 28.63 44.27 13.92
N SER A 61 27.39 43.96 14.24
CA SER A 61 26.43 44.86 14.85
C SER A 61 26.85 45.24 16.28
N GLU A 62 27.40 44.29 17.05
CA GLU A 62 27.94 44.52 18.40
C GLU A 62 29.18 45.44 18.38
N VAL A 63 30.11 45.22 17.41
CA VAL A 63 31.29 46.05 17.22
C VAL A 63 30.90 47.48 16.86
N ARG A 64 29.94 47.68 15.91
CA ARG A 64 29.43 49.01 15.54
C ARG A 64 28.74 49.73 16.71
N PHE A 65 27.96 48.99 17.48
CA PHE A 65 27.29 49.55 18.66
C PHE A 65 28.31 50.00 19.73
N GLY A 66 29.31 49.12 20.04
CA GLY A 66 30.38 49.44 20.96
C GLY A 66 31.23 50.65 20.55
N ALA A 67 31.40 50.90 19.25
CA ALA A 67 32.05 52.07 18.67
C ALA A 67 31.16 53.35 18.60
N GLY A 68 29.94 53.27 19.13
CA GLY A 68 28.97 54.40 19.08
C GLY A 68 28.39 54.67 17.68
N ARG A 69 28.59 53.79 16.71
CA ARG A 69 28.16 53.92 15.31
C ARG A 69 26.93 53.05 14.95
N GLY A 70 26.35 52.33 15.90
CA GLY A 70 25.20 51.46 15.74
C GLY A 70 24.12 51.70 16.79
N ARG A 71 22.90 51.20 16.55
CA ARG A 71 21.80 51.33 17.50
C ARG A 71 21.62 50.00 18.25
N ALA A 72 21.25 50.10 19.53
CA ALA A 72 20.94 48.92 20.37
C ALA A 72 19.84 48.05 19.76
N LEU A 73 18.92 48.64 18.98
CA LEU A 73 17.87 47.93 18.25
C LEU A 73 18.46 46.95 17.23
N ASP A 74 19.50 47.38 16.48
CA ASP A 74 20.12 46.56 15.45
C ASP A 74 20.77 45.29 16.04
N VAL A 75 21.41 45.40 17.22
CA VAL A 75 21.98 44.29 17.96
C VAL A 75 20.86 43.33 18.45
N ARG A 76 19.74 43.89 18.96
CA ARG A 76 18.61 43.06 19.42
C ARG A 76 17.97 42.30 18.28
N LEU A 77 17.79 42.95 17.10
CA LEU A 77 17.26 42.30 15.90
C LEU A 77 18.20 41.19 15.40
N ALA A 78 19.51 41.44 15.37
CA ALA A 78 20.47 40.42 14.98
C ALA A 78 20.44 39.20 15.92
N LYS A 79 20.32 39.44 17.26
CA LYS A 79 20.16 38.34 18.24
C LYS A 79 18.88 37.56 18.04
N ALA A 80 17.77 38.22 17.77
CA ALA A 80 16.48 37.55 17.52
C ALA A 80 16.55 36.69 16.25
N ASN A 81 17.09 37.22 15.15
CA ASN A 81 17.23 36.49 13.89
C ASN A 81 18.17 35.28 14.06
N LEU A 82 19.26 35.41 14.79
CA LEU A 82 20.16 34.30 15.09
C LEU A 82 19.45 33.21 15.90
N SER A 83 18.66 33.62 16.91
CA SER A 83 17.90 32.65 17.73
C SER A 83 16.88 31.88 16.90
N GLU A 84 16.19 32.54 15.98
CA GLU A 84 15.23 31.92 15.05
C GLU A 84 15.93 30.96 14.08
N ALA A 85 17.08 31.35 13.51
CA ALA A 85 17.86 30.48 12.65
C ALA A 85 18.34 29.21 13.39
N LYS A 86 18.81 29.37 14.64
CA LYS A 86 19.17 28.20 15.49
C LYS A 86 17.98 27.28 15.74
N SER A 87 16.79 27.84 15.99
CA SER A 87 15.55 27.06 16.12
C SER A 87 15.22 26.30 14.82
N THR A 88 15.40 26.93 13.67
CA THR A 88 15.18 26.30 12.34
C THR A 88 16.11 25.11 12.13
N VAL A 89 17.39 25.18 12.53
CA VAL A 89 18.32 24.02 12.46
C VAL A 89 17.77 22.84 13.28
N VAL A 90 17.28 23.12 14.50
CA VAL A 90 16.71 22.07 15.35
C VAL A 90 15.47 21.44 14.71
N GLN A 91 14.58 22.25 14.10
CA GLN A 91 13.38 21.75 13.44
C GLN A 91 13.74 20.80 12.29
N TRP A 92 14.70 21.16 11.44
CA TRP A 92 15.15 20.29 10.35
C TRP A 92 15.88 19.03 10.85
N ARG A 93 16.59 19.14 11.95
CA ARG A 93 17.20 17.97 12.61
C ARG A 93 16.13 16.99 13.07
N VAL A 94 15.12 17.44 13.81
CA VAL A 94 13.99 16.61 14.25
C VAL A 94 13.28 15.96 13.06
N ARG A 95 13.03 16.72 11.99
CA ARG A 95 12.40 16.21 10.78
C ARG A 95 13.23 15.13 10.10
N SER A 96 14.55 15.34 9.96
CA SER A 96 15.45 14.35 9.33
C SER A 96 15.55 13.06 10.15
N GLU A 97 15.62 13.15 11.48
CA GLU A 97 15.63 12.00 12.37
C GLU A 97 14.32 11.21 12.31
N LYS A 98 13.17 11.91 12.29
CA LYS A 98 11.86 11.27 12.15
C LYS A 98 11.74 10.50 10.83
N LEU A 99 12.18 11.07 9.72
CA LEU A 99 12.14 10.43 8.40
C LEU A 99 13.07 9.22 8.34
N ALA A 100 14.27 9.32 8.93
CA ALA A 100 15.19 8.19 9.05
C ALA A 100 14.55 7.02 9.81
N ARG A 101 13.90 7.28 10.97
CA ARG A 101 13.18 6.25 11.72
C ARG A 101 12.01 5.64 10.94
N SER A 102 11.32 6.45 10.15
CA SER A 102 10.25 5.93 9.27
C SER A 102 10.79 4.98 8.19
N MET A 103 11.99 5.26 7.65
CA MET A 103 12.65 4.36 6.69
C MET A 103 13.12 3.06 7.34
N GLU A 104 13.67 3.11 8.55
CA GLU A 104 14.04 1.92 9.34
C GLU A 104 12.83 1.02 9.58
N LEU A 105 11.70 1.61 10.00
CA LEU A 105 10.45 0.89 10.21
C LEU A 105 9.97 0.23 8.92
N LEU A 106 10.01 0.95 7.79
CA LEU A 106 9.61 0.41 6.49
C LEU A 106 10.50 -0.76 6.05
N ALA A 107 11.80 -0.73 6.42
CA ALA A 107 12.75 -1.80 6.18
C ALA A 107 12.64 -2.97 7.18
N GLY A 108 11.68 -2.93 8.11
CA GLY A 108 11.51 -3.94 9.15
C GLY A 108 12.63 -3.97 10.19
N ARG A 109 13.37 -2.87 10.35
CA ARG A 109 14.45 -2.75 11.33
C ARG A 109 13.94 -2.13 12.62
N ASN A 110 14.55 -2.52 13.75
CA ASN A 110 14.25 -1.87 15.03
C ASN A 110 14.83 -0.43 15.03
N PRO A 111 13.99 0.60 15.23
CA PRO A 111 14.42 2.01 15.20
C PRO A 111 15.49 2.38 16.24
N SER A 112 15.71 1.57 17.27
CA SER A 112 16.71 1.81 18.32
C SER A 112 18.11 1.27 17.97
N GLU A 113 18.23 0.35 17.01
CA GLU A 113 19.47 -0.36 16.70
C GLU A 113 20.23 0.19 15.50
N ALA A 114 19.52 0.85 14.58
CA ALA A 114 20.16 1.37 13.40
C ALA A 114 20.77 2.75 13.65
N LYS A 115 22.09 2.84 13.66
CA LYS A 115 22.78 4.08 13.34
C LYS A 115 22.57 4.33 11.87
N VAL A 116 21.61 5.18 11.49
CA VAL A 116 21.53 5.68 10.13
C VAL A 116 22.81 6.45 9.90
N GLU A 117 23.79 5.85 9.23
CA GLU A 117 24.94 6.59 8.71
C GLU A 117 24.35 7.71 7.85
N ILE A 118 24.63 8.94 8.26
CA ILE A 118 24.23 10.12 7.50
C ILE A 118 25.08 10.08 6.23
N ILE A 119 24.55 9.42 5.21
CA ILE A 119 25.13 9.50 3.88
C ILE A 119 24.98 10.97 3.50
N GLU A 120 26.08 11.69 3.37
CA GLU A 120 26.08 13.05 2.87
C GLU A 120 25.58 13.03 1.43
N PHE A 121 24.27 13.18 1.25
CA PHE A 121 23.68 13.40 -0.07
C PHE A 121 24.07 14.80 -0.54
N ALA A 122 25.03 14.85 -1.41
CA ALA A 122 25.49 16.12 -1.98
C ALA A 122 24.45 16.79 -2.88
N ARG A 123 23.45 16.05 -3.38
CA ARG A 123 22.43 16.55 -4.33
C ARG A 123 21.11 15.79 -4.22
N LEU A 124 20.01 16.50 -4.49
CA LEU A 124 18.71 15.86 -4.73
C LEU A 124 18.78 15.01 -6.01
N PRO A 125 18.01 13.93 -6.09
CA PRO A 125 17.94 13.12 -7.30
C PRO A 125 17.42 13.96 -8.47
N THR A 126 17.97 13.71 -9.65
CA THR A 126 17.49 14.36 -10.88
C THR A 126 16.03 13.97 -11.13
N PRO A 127 15.12 14.90 -11.36
CA PRO A 127 13.75 14.56 -11.67
C PRO A 127 13.67 13.65 -12.90
N PRO A 128 12.80 12.64 -12.90
CA PRO A 128 12.61 11.81 -14.07
C PRO A 128 12.07 12.64 -15.26
N PRO A 129 12.29 12.17 -16.50
CA PRO A 129 11.69 12.81 -17.66
C PRO A 129 10.17 12.84 -17.54
N SER A 130 9.51 13.72 -18.30
CA SER A 130 8.05 13.81 -18.27
C SER A 130 7.46 12.46 -18.69
N ILE A 131 6.57 11.94 -17.84
CA ILE A 131 5.81 10.73 -18.18
C ILE A 131 4.81 11.14 -19.28
N PRO A 132 4.88 10.53 -20.48
CA PRO A 132 3.87 10.79 -21.50
C PRO A 132 2.51 10.38 -20.95
N ALA A 133 1.50 11.22 -21.14
CA ALA A 133 0.13 10.89 -20.81
C ALA A 133 -0.26 9.65 -21.65
N GLY A 134 -0.19 8.47 -21.04
CA GLY A 134 -0.62 7.22 -21.68
C GLY A 134 -2.14 7.15 -21.81
N ILE A 135 -2.63 6.20 -22.60
CA ILE A 135 -4.05 5.97 -22.72
C ILE A 135 -4.57 5.46 -21.35
N PRO A 136 -5.62 6.08 -20.76
CA PRO A 136 -6.16 5.65 -19.47
C PRO A 136 -6.48 4.15 -19.38
N ALA A 137 -6.87 3.54 -20.50
CA ALA A 137 -7.16 2.11 -20.59
C ALA A 137 -5.95 1.20 -20.30
N GLU A 138 -4.73 1.61 -20.63
CA GLU A 138 -3.53 0.81 -20.30
C GLU A 138 -3.27 0.74 -18.80
N LEU A 139 -3.64 1.77 -18.05
CA LEU A 139 -3.49 1.79 -16.60
C LEU A 139 -4.34 0.73 -15.92
N LEU A 140 -5.54 0.46 -16.47
CA LEU A 140 -6.46 -0.55 -15.95
C LEU A 140 -5.84 -1.95 -16.00
N THR A 141 -5.00 -2.23 -16.99
CA THR A 141 -4.36 -3.55 -17.16
C THR A 141 -3.03 -3.66 -16.43
N ARG A 142 -2.35 -2.53 -16.17
CA ARG A 142 -1.02 -2.50 -15.52
C ARG A 142 -1.07 -2.46 -14.00
N ARG A 143 -2.18 -1.99 -13.42
CA ARG A 143 -2.31 -1.86 -11.95
C ARG A 143 -2.78 -3.18 -11.33
N PRO A 144 -1.98 -3.78 -10.45
CA PRO A 144 -2.33 -5.06 -9.83
C PRO A 144 -3.52 -4.94 -8.86
N ASP A 145 -3.74 -3.79 -8.21
CA ASP A 145 -4.90 -3.54 -7.35
C ASP A 145 -6.23 -3.55 -8.11
N ILE A 146 -6.25 -3.06 -9.35
CA ILE A 146 -7.41 -3.11 -10.24
C ILE A 146 -7.65 -4.56 -10.70
N THR A 147 -6.58 -5.25 -11.08
CA THR A 147 -6.67 -6.67 -11.48
C THR A 147 -7.17 -7.54 -10.33
N ALA A 148 -6.69 -7.31 -9.10
CA ALA A 148 -7.20 -7.98 -7.89
C ALA A 148 -8.71 -7.73 -7.70
N GLY A 149 -9.17 -6.49 -7.90
CA GLY A 149 -10.58 -6.13 -7.85
C GLY A 149 -11.43 -6.89 -8.85
N LEU A 150 -10.99 -6.98 -10.11
CA LEU A 150 -11.67 -7.73 -11.17
C LEU A 150 -11.75 -9.22 -10.83
N VAL A 151 -10.66 -9.81 -10.36
CA VAL A 151 -10.62 -11.23 -9.98
C VAL A 151 -11.60 -11.51 -8.83
N ARG A 152 -11.79 -10.56 -7.89
CA ARG A 152 -12.80 -10.70 -6.83
C ARG A 152 -14.24 -10.62 -7.36
N VAL A 153 -14.51 -9.81 -8.38
CA VAL A 153 -15.82 -9.83 -9.07
C VAL A 153 -16.09 -11.21 -9.64
N TYR A 154 -15.11 -11.85 -10.26
CA TYR A 154 -15.26 -13.23 -10.76
C TYR A 154 -15.49 -14.23 -9.62
N ALA A 155 -14.77 -14.12 -8.51
CA ALA A 155 -14.96 -15.00 -7.35
C ALA A 155 -16.37 -14.86 -6.74
N ALA A 156 -16.88 -13.63 -6.64
CA ALA A 156 -18.22 -13.37 -6.13
C ALA A 156 -19.30 -13.95 -7.06
N ASN A 157 -19.17 -13.81 -8.37
CA ASN A 157 -20.08 -14.43 -9.34
C ASN A 157 -20.06 -15.97 -9.28
N LEU A 158 -18.86 -16.58 -9.12
CA LEU A 158 -18.74 -18.02 -8.90
C LEU A 158 -19.45 -18.47 -7.61
N SER A 159 -19.45 -17.63 -6.57
CA SER A 159 -20.16 -17.89 -5.31
C SER A 159 -21.68 -17.86 -5.51
N VAL A 160 -22.19 -16.97 -6.35
CA VAL A 160 -23.63 -16.98 -6.75
C VAL A 160 -23.97 -18.27 -7.50
N ALA A 161 -23.15 -18.64 -8.49
CA ALA A 161 -23.35 -19.87 -9.25
C ALA A 161 -23.27 -21.12 -8.37
N GLU A 162 -22.38 -21.16 -7.37
CA GLU A 162 -22.30 -22.24 -6.38
C GLU A 162 -23.60 -22.33 -5.58
N MET A 163 -24.14 -21.21 -5.10
CA MET A 163 -25.40 -21.18 -4.36
C MET A 163 -26.57 -21.67 -5.21
N GLN A 164 -26.66 -21.20 -6.47
CA GLN A 164 -27.67 -21.66 -7.42
C GLN A 164 -27.57 -23.18 -7.68
N ALA A 165 -26.36 -23.70 -7.88
CA ALA A 165 -26.13 -25.14 -8.02
C ALA A 165 -26.51 -25.93 -6.75
N GLY A 166 -26.38 -25.32 -5.58
CA GLY A 166 -26.79 -25.90 -4.31
C GLY A 166 -28.31 -26.10 -4.15
N LEU A 167 -29.11 -25.38 -4.95
CA LEU A 167 -30.57 -25.56 -4.99
C LEU A 167 -31.01 -26.80 -5.80
N LEU A 168 -30.12 -27.36 -6.60
CA LEU A 168 -30.40 -28.57 -7.39
C LEU A 168 -30.30 -29.84 -6.54
N PRO A 169 -30.98 -30.94 -6.94
CA PRO A 169 -30.84 -32.23 -6.28
C PRO A 169 -29.38 -32.71 -6.25
N ARG A 170 -28.93 -33.18 -5.10
CA ARG A 170 -27.59 -33.74 -4.91
C ARG A 170 -27.61 -35.25 -5.13
N VAL A 171 -26.77 -35.74 -6.03
CA VAL A 171 -26.53 -37.15 -6.26
C VAL A 171 -25.28 -37.53 -5.51
N GLY A 172 -25.40 -38.49 -4.56
CA GLY A 172 -24.29 -39.06 -3.83
C GLY A 172 -24.06 -40.50 -4.30
N LEU A 173 -22.80 -40.87 -4.46
CA LEU A 173 -22.38 -42.25 -4.68
C LEU A 173 -21.40 -42.64 -3.56
N THR A 174 -21.72 -43.71 -2.84
CA THR A 174 -20.87 -44.27 -1.78
C THR A 174 -20.45 -45.67 -2.12
N ALA A 175 -19.20 -45.96 -1.93
CA ALA A 175 -18.69 -47.34 -2.02
C ALA A 175 -17.93 -47.64 -0.72
N SER A 176 -18.21 -48.78 -0.13
CA SER A 176 -17.48 -49.28 1.03
C SER A 176 -17.01 -50.69 0.79
N GLY A 177 -15.84 -51.01 1.26
CA GLY A 177 -15.28 -52.34 1.24
C GLY A 177 -14.59 -52.63 2.56
N GLY A 178 -14.71 -53.83 3.05
CA GLY A 178 -14.12 -54.24 4.29
C GLY A 178 -14.12 -55.76 4.42
N THR A 179 -13.58 -56.27 5.51
CA THR A 179 -13.64 -57.69 5.86
C THR A 179 -14.46 -57.86 7.12
N SER A 180 -15.29 -58.89 7.18
CA SER A 180 -16.07 -59.26 8.36
C SER A 180 -15.98 -60.75 8.57
N SER A 181 -15.60 -61.20 9.78
CA SER A 181 -15.48 -62.62 10.16
C SER A 181 -15.81 -62.77 11.63
N ASP A 182 -16.39 -63.90 11.99
CA ASP A 182 -16.67 -64.27 13.38
C ASP A 182 -15.40 -64.61 14.15
N GLU A 183 -14.32 -64.99 13.45
CA GLU A 183 -13.02 -65.24 14.03
C GLU A 183 -11.94 -64.35 13.54
N LEU A 184 -11.04 -63.88 14.43
CA LEU A 184 -9.94 -63.00 14.13
C LEU A 184 -9.03 -63.49 12.99
N LYS A 185 -8.83 -64.80 12.88
CA LYS A 185 -8.04 -65.46 11.83
C LYS A 185 -8.68 -65.35 10.44
N GLY A 186 -10.01 -65.29 10.37
CA GLY A 186 -10.77 -65.13 9.12
C GLY A 186 -10.77 -63.77 8.49
N LEU A 187 -10.40 -62.69 9.22
CA LEU A 187 -10.44 -61.30 8.73
C LEU A 187 -9.49 -61.02 7.55
N LEU A 188 -8.41 -61.81 7.43
CA LEU A 188 -7.41 -61.63 6.36
C LEU A 188 -7.56 -62.65 5.22
N THR A 189 -8.60 -63.50 5.27
CA THR A 189 -8.91 -64.46 4.20
C THR A 189 -9.87 -63.84 3.18
N GLY A 190 -9.71 -64.19 1.89
CA GLY A 190 -10.51 -63.58 0.81
C GLY A 190 -12.02 -63.83 0.90
N ASP A 191 -12.45 -64.86 1.67
CA ASP A 191 -13.87 -65.24 1.85
C ASP A 191 -14.63 -64.29 2.81
N SER A 192 -13.92 -63.39 3.50
CA SER A 192 -14.49 -62.44 4.45
C SER A 192 -14.73 -61.04 3.84
N LEU A 193 -14.51 -60.88 2.55
CA LEU A 193 -14.66 -59.60 1.87
C LEU A 193 -16.13 -59.20 1.70
N ILE A 194 -16.50 -58.06 2.26
CA ILE A 194 -17.80 -57.45 2.09
C ILE A 194 -17.62 -56.12 1.33
N TRP A 195 -18.46 -55.91 0.33
CA TRP A 195 -18.51 -54.62 -0.36
C TRP A 195 -19.96 -54.17 -0.53
N ALA A 196 -20.17 -52.84 -0.53
CA ALA A 196 -21.45 -52.26 -0.80
C ALA A 196 -21.26 -50.99 -1.68
N ILE A 197 -22.16 -50.84 -2.65
CA ILE A 197 -22.29 -49.61 -3.44
C ILE A 197 -23.69 -49.09 -3.25
N GLY A 198 -23.80 -47.81 -2.86
CA GLY A 198 -25.08 -47.13 -2.65
C GLY A 198 -25.16 -45.80 -3.42
N GLY A 199 -26.28 -45.53 -4.04
CA GLY A 199 -26.62 -44.25 -4.63
C GLY A 199 -27.64 -43.50 -3.75
N SER A 200 -27.48 -42.20 -3.55
CA SER A 200 -28.45 -41.38 -2.85
C SER A 200 -28.80 -40.13 -3.70
N LEU A 201 -30.08 -39.75 -3.64
CA LEU A 201 -30.57 -38.49 -4.20
C LEU A 201 -31.19 -37.69 -3.06
N SER A 202 -30.72 -36.45 -2.84
CA SER A 202 -31.22 -35.61 -1.78
C SER A 202 -31.48 -34.19 -2.29
N GLN A 203 -32.62 -33.60 -1.91
CA GLN A 203 -32.98 -32.23 -2.20
C GLN A 203 -33.72 -31.64 -1.01
N THR A 204 -33.37 -30.41 -0.62
CA THR A 204 -34.10 -29.67 0.40
C THR A 204 -35.32 -29.04 -0.24
N ILE A 205 -36.51 -29.48 0.21
CA ILE A 205 -37.83 -28.97 -0.27
C ILE A 205 -38.46 -27.99 0.71
N LEU A 206 -38.10 -28.13 2.00
CA LEU A 206 -38.60 -27.28 3.09
C LEU A 206 -37.64 -26.07 3.28
N PHE A 207 -38.23 -24.93 3.71
CA PHE A 207 -37.54 -23.65 3.96
C PHE A 207 -37.01 -22.92 2.70
N PRO A 208 -37.84 -22.69 1.68
CA PRO A 208 -37.44 -21.97 0.47
C PRO A 208 -37.01 -20.53 0.77
N ASP A 209 -37.54 -19.89 1.82
CA ASP A 209 -37.23 -18.51 2.20
C ASP A 209 -35.82 -18.35 2.70
N GLU A 210 -35.28 -19.33 3.44
CA GLU A 210 -33.88 -19.30 3.90
C GLU A 210 -32.91 -19.43 2.72
N GLN A 211 -33.17 -20.34 1.79
CA GLN A 211 -32.37 -20.56 0.60
C GLN A 211 -32.39 -19.31 -0.31
N GLN A 212 -33.58 -18.70 -0.47
CA GLN A 212 -33.75 -17.48 -1.23
C GLN A 212 -33.02 -16.31 -0.58
N ALA A 213 -33.07 -16.18 0.73
CA ALA A 213 -32.33 -15.16 1.48
C ALA A 213 -30.80 -15.33 1.32
N GLN A 214 -30.30 -16.57 1.36
CA GLN A 214 -28.90 -16.87 1.11
C GLN A 214 -28.49 -16.52 -0.33
N LEU A 215 -29.28 -16.84 -1.33
CA LEU A 215 -29.04 -16.48 -2.72
C LEU A 215 -29.03 -14.95 -2.89
N ASN A 216 -30.00 -14.25 -2.31
CA ASN A 216 -30.04 -12.79 -2.34
C ASN A 216 -28.79 -12.18 -1.67
N SER A 217 -28.36 -12.73 -0.55
CA SER A 217 -27.10 -12.30 0.12
C SER A 217 -25.88 -12.46 -0.80
N ARG A 218 -25.79 -13.58 -1.56
CA ARG A 218 -24.70 -13.78 -2.51
C ARG A 218 -24.77 -12.82 -3.70
N ASN A 219 -25.96 -12.53 -4.21
CA ASN A 219 -26.15 -11.54 -5.26
C ASN A 219 -25.72 -10.14 -4.82
N LEU A 220 -26.13 -9.69 -3.63
CA LEU A 220 -25.73 -8.39 -3.08
C LEU A 220 -24.20 -8.30 -2.88
N LYS A 221 -23.55 -9.38 -2.44
CA LYS A 221 -22.09 -9.44 -2.35
C LYS A 221 -21.41 -9.36 -3.72
N ALA A 222 -22.01 -9.92 -4.76
CA ALA A 222 -21.50 -9.78 -6.12
C ALA A 222 -21.64 -8.34 -6.63
N GLU A 223 -22.76 -7.68 -6.36
CA GLU A 223 -22.95 -6.26 -6.65
C GLU A 223 -21.98 -5.37 -5.89
N GLU A 224 -21.78 -5.63 -4.61
CA GLU A 224 -20.77 -4.95 -3.78
C GLU A 224 -19.36 -5.08 -4.39
N ALA A 225 -18.99 -6.28 -4.84
CA ALA A 225 -17.70 -6.51 -5.49
C ALA A 225 -17.55 -5.68 -6.78
N VAL A 226 -18.59 -5.54 -7.57
CA VAL A 226 -18.63 -4.71 -8.79
C VAL A 226 -18.45 -3.23 -8.43
N LEU A 227 -19.16 -2.73 -7.41
CA LEU A 227 -19.06 -1.34 -6.95
C LEU A 227 -17.68 -1.03 -6.41
N ASN A 228 -17.09 -1.93 -5.62
CA ASN A 228 -15.73 -1.81 -5.11
C ASN A 228 -14.68 -1.81 -6.24
N TYR A 229 -14.88 -2.62 -7.27
CA TYR A 229 -14.03 -2.62 -8.46
C TYR A 229 -14.13 -1.28 -9.21
N ARG A 230 -15.35 -0.77 -9.43
CA ARG A 230 -15.59 0.54 -10.06
C ARG A 230 -14.94 1.67 -9.26
N GLN A 231 -15.06 1.66 -7.94
CA GLN A 231 -14.43 2.65 -7.07
C GLN A 231 -12.91 2.65 -7.23
N LYS A 232 -12.27 1.46 -7.26
CA LYS A 232 -10.81 1.34 -7.48
C LYS A 232 -10.38 1.94 -8.82
N ILE A 233 -11.15 1.71 -9.90
CA ILE A 233 -10.89 2.31 -11.20
C ILE A 233 -10.93 3.83 -11.12
N MET A 234 -12.00 4.40 -10.52
CA MET A 234 -12.16 5.84 -10.40
C MET A 234 -11.05 6.48 -9.56
N THR A 235 -10.67 5.82 -8.46
CA THR A 235 -9.53 6.27 -7.63
C THR A 235 -8.22 6.25 -8.41
N ALA A 236 -7.97 5.20 -9.18
CA ALA A 236 -6.76 5.09 -9.99
C ALA A 236 -6.66 6.17 -11.08
N LEU A 237 -7.77 6.46 -11.76
CA LEU A 237 -7.83 7.54 -12.75
C LEU A 237 -7.58 8.91 -12.10
N HIS A 238 -8.21 9.16 -10.96
CA HIS A 238 -8.01 10.39 -10.18
C HIS A 238 -6.56 10.57 -9.73
N GLU A 239 -5.92 9.52 -9.21
CA GLU A 239 -4.51 9.55 -8.80
C GLU A 239 -3.57 9.90 -9.96
N VAL A 240 -3.83 9.34 -11.14
CA VAL A 240 -3.02 9.63 -12.34
C VAL A 240 -3.21 11.07 -12.80
N GLU A 241 -4.44 11.55 -12.84
CA GLU A 241 -4.74 12.92 -13.27
C GLU A 241 -4.12 13.96 -12.34
N ILE A 242 -4.24 13.76 -11.03
CA ILE A 242 -3.55 14.58 -10.03
C ILE A 242 -2.04 14.53 -10.23
N GLY A 243 -1.47 13.33 -10.43
CA GLY A 243 -0.03 13.16 -10.61
C GLY A 243 0.51 13.87 -11.85
N LEU A 244 -0.20 13.78 -12.98
CA LEU A 244 0.17 14.46 -14.22
C LEU A 244 0.07 15.98 -14.10
N ASN A 245 -1.04 16.50 -13.55
CA ASN A 245 -1.24 17.93 -13.32
C ASN A 245 -0.18 18.50 -12.35
N ALA A 246 0.02 17.85 -11.21
CA ALA A 246 1.03 18.27 -10.25
C ALA A 246 2.44 18.28 -10.87
N GLY A 247 2.77 17.24 -11.65
CA GLY A 247 4.05 17.17 -12.35
C GLY A 247 4.26 18.29 -13.37
N GLN A 248 3.21 18.76 -14.03
CA GLN A 248 3.29 19.91 -14.95
C GLN A 248 3.45 21.23 -14.20
N LEU A 249 2.60 21.50 -13.22
CA LEU A 249 2.63 22.74 -12.43
C LEU A 249 3.96 22.91 -11.67
N LEU A 250 4.49 21.82 -11.09
CA LEU A 250 5.78 21.86 -10.40
C LEU A 250 6.96 22.13 -11.36
N ARG A 251 6.90 21.66 -12.60
CA ARG A 251 7.91 22.01 -13.62
C ARG A 251 7.86 23.50 -13.99
N ASP A 252 6.67 24.05 -14.12
CA ASP A 252 6.50 25.47 -14.42
C ASP A 252 6.96 26.35 -13.24
N GLN A 253 6.62 25.97 -12.02
CA GLN A 253 7.13 26.62 -10.81
C GLN A 253 8.67 26.58 -10.75
N ARG A 254 9.29 25.46 -11.07
CA ARG A 254 10.74 25.33 -11.10
C ARG A 254 11.37 26.30 -12.12
N LYS A 255 10.80 26.39 -13.34
CA LYS A 255 11.29 27.32 -14.36
C LYS A 255 11.26 28.76 -13.86
N HIS A 256 10.17 29.16 -13.18
CA HIS A 256 10.08 30.53 -12.61
C HIS A 256 11.12 30.78 -11.52
N ASN A 257 11.36 29.80 -10.66
CA ASN A 257 12.37 29.91 -9.60
C ASN A 257 13.80 29.99 -10.15
N GLU A 258 14.12 29.25 -11.24
CA GLU A 258 15.44 29.28 -11.89
C GLU A 258 15.75 30.62 -12.57
N VAL A 259 14.75 31.41 -12.97
CA VAL A 259 14.92 32.74 -13.55
C VAL A 259 15.23 33.80 -12.48
N THR A 260 14.93 33.54 -11.23
CA THR A 260 15.03 34.49 -10.11
C THR A 260 16.36 34.43 -9.37
N VAL A 261 17.19 33.42 -9.65
CA VAL A 261 18.54 33.22 -9.09
C VAL A 261 19.59 33.60 -10.13
#